data_88913a9c5d1798d14b9c5dbb2581d0d2
#
_entry.id   88913a9c5d1798d14b9c5dbb2581d0d2
#
_cell.length_a   1.000
_cell.length_b   1.000
_cell.length_c   1.000
_cell.angle_alpha   90.00
_cell.angle_beta   90.00
_cell.angle_gamma   90.00
#
_symmetry.space_group_name_H-M   'P 1'
#
loop_
_entity.id
_entity.type
_entity.pdbx_description
1 polymer ?
#
loop_
_entity_poly.entity_id
_entity_poly.type
_entity_poly.pdbx_seq_one_letter_code
_entity_poly.pdbx_strand_id
1 'polypeptide(L)'
;MRKVLSIFLTLLALLALCVPARADMLWEPYGNIFYDKHFGSCDYIGRDYYANGAEGFVTLWDAPGGSVAEAQYENGTRLCVYWQYKDWGCITVFMEKGKHIDGWVPMKDLYLVYDHISFEEEYGDQFRPYNGEFADCDVQVGDEIWLWETPLNGEPKDSVSLTADYLDALKGGWDNDSYISKLYTDENGRDWGFVSYMFAYRDLWILLDNPADAEAGAGAIPDAEKLIAAGELIAPQTPKLPAASYTPYFLVGGVAVVTAGLIFWFYGKGRKKRA
;
A
#
# COMPACT_ATOMS: atom_id res chain seq x y z
N MET A 1 15.45 -18.52 -45.74
CA MET A 1 16.15 -17.99 -44.54
C MET A 1 15.70 -16.58 -44.13
N ARG A 2 15.65 -15.55 -44.99
CA ARG A 2 15.24 -14.18 -44.60
C ARG A 2 13.85 -14.07 -43.98
N LYS A 3 12.85 -14.80 -44.51
CA LYS A 3 11.45 -14.80 -43.99
C LYS A 3 11.35 -15.43 -42.58
N VAL A 4 12.11 -16.51 -42.32
CA VAL A 4 12.13 -17.17 -40.98
C VAL A 4 12.80 -16.28 -39.95
N LEU A 5 13.89 -15.59 -40.31
CA LEU A 5 14.57 -14.63 -39.46
C LEU A 5 13.69 -13.43 -39.11
N SER A 6 12.90 -12.93 -40.08
CA SER A 6 11.95 -11.84 -39.85
C SER A 6 10.85 -12.23 -38.87
N ILE A 7 10.27 -13.43 -39.03
CA ILE A 7 9.24 -13.95 -38.11
C ILE A 7 9.82 -14.12 -36.69
N PHE A 8 11.03 -14.66 -36.57
CA PHE A 8 11.70 -14.83 -35.29
C PHE A 8 11.97 -13.49 -34.58
N LEU A 9 12.45 -12.48 -35.30
CA LEU A 9 12.68 -11.13 -34.78
C LEU A 9 11.37 -10.44 -34.37
N THR A 10 10.28 -10.65 -35.10
CA THR A 10 8.96 -10.12 -34.73
C THR A 10 8.42 -10.78 -33.48
N LEU A 11 8.59 -12.11 -33.34
CA LEU A 11 8.20 -12.85 -32.15
C LEU A 11 9.02 -12.40 -30.92
N LEU A 12 10.33 -12.18 -31.08
CA LEU A 12 11.21 -11.70 -30.04
C LEU A 12 10.83 -10.28 -29.59
N ALA A 13 10.48 -9.40 -30.54
CA ALA A 13 10.01 -8.05 -30.26
C ALA A 13 8.64 -8.07 -29.53
N LEU A 14 7.72 -8.97 -29.91
CA LEU A 14 6.44 -9.15 -29.22
C LEU A 14 6.63 -9.69 -27.79
N LEU A 15 7.55 -10.64 -27.59
CA LEU A 15 7.90 -11.14 -26.26
C LEU A 15 8.56 -10.07 -25.37
N ALA A 16 9.37 -9.19 -25.95
CA ALA A 16 9.96 -8.07 -25.21
C ALA A 16 8.94 -6.97 -24.83
N LEU A 17 7.78 -6.93 -25.51
CA LEU A 17 6.68 -6.01 -25.19
C LEU A 17 5.68 -6.62 -24.16
N CYS A 18 5.81 -7.89 -23.81
CA CYS A 18 5.09 -8.49 -22.69
C CYS A 18 5.72 -8.05 -21.37
N VAL A 19 5.67 -6.77 -21.08
CA VAL A 19 5.85 -6.28 -19.70
C VAL A 19 4.65 -6.83 -18.93
N PRO A 20 4.84 -7.56 -17.81
CA PRO A 20 3.73 -7.97 -16.97
C PRO A 20 2.94 -6.71 -16.60
N ALA A 21 1.76 -6.56 -17.16
CA ALA A 21 0.85 -5.51 -16.77
C ALA A 21 0.45 -5.81 -15.32
N ARG A 22 1.09 -5.18 -14.36
CA ARG A 22 0.58 -5.10 -13.00
C ARG A 22 -0.69 -4.25 -13.10
N ALA A 23 -1.83 -4.93 -13.14
CA ALA A 23 -3.13 -4.27 -13.06
C ALA A 23 -3.34 -3.86 -11.60
N ASP A 24 -2.69 -2.79 -11.19
CA ASP A 24 -2.99 -2.13 -9.94
C ASP A 24 -4.14 -1.15 -10.19
N MET A 25 -5.12 -1.13 -9.29
CA MET A 25 -6.23 -0.19 -9.39
C MET A 25 -5.75 1.15 -8.84
N LEU A 26 -5.24 1.99 -9.72
CA LEU A 26 -4.86 3.35 -9.37
C LEU A 26 -6.12 4.12 -8.99
N TRP A 27 -6.07 4.78 -7.84
CA TRP A 27 -7.14 5.68 -7.45
C TRP A 27 -7.06 6.97 -8.28
N GLU A 28 -8.14 7.33 -8.95
CA GLU A 28 -8.26 8.58 -9.68
C GLU A 28 -9.24 9.52 -8.95
N PRO A 29 -8.88 10.80 -8.74
CA PRO A 29 -9.76 11.79 -8.12
C PRO A 29 -10.90 12.12 -9.08
N TYR A 30 -12.07 11.52 -8.84
CA TYR A 30 -13.22 11.64 -9.71
C TYR A 30 -13.87 13.02 -9.59
N GLY A 31 -13.94 13.74 -10.72
CA GLY A 31 -14.55 15.04 -10.80
C GLY A 31 -13.65 16.21 -10.37
N ASN A 32 -12.36 15.98 -10.12
CA ASN A 32 -11.40 17.05 -9.92
C ASN A 32 -11.02 17.67 -11.27
N ILE A 33 -11.55 18.86 -11.55
CA ILE A 33 -11.39 19.54 -12.85
C ILE A 33 -9.93 19.83 -13.19
N PHE A 34 -9.11 20.12 -12.19
CA PHE A 34 -7.69 20.36 -12.42
C PHE A 34 -6.98 19.07 -12.82
N TYR A 35 -7.21 17.98 -12.08
CA TYR A 35 -6.65 16.66 -12.39
C TYR A 35 -7.01 16.21 -13.80
N ASP A 36 -8.32 16.27 -14.17
CA ASP A 36 -8.80 15.87 -15.49
C ASP A 36 -8.09 16.59 -16.64
N LYS A 37 -7.79 17.89 -16.43
CA LYS A 37 -7.09 18.71 -17.44
C LYS A 37 -5.58 18.45 -17.51
N HIS A 38 -4.98 17.97 -16.45
CA HIS A 38 -3.52 17.86 -16.31
C HIS A 38 -3.05 16.43 -16.05
N PHE A 39 -3.91 15.44 -16.19
CA PHE A 39 -3.65 14.01 -15.93
C PHE A 39 -2.30 13.55 -16.53
N GLY A 40 -2.04 13.85 -17.79
CA GLY A 40 -0.78 13.46 -18.45
C GLY A 40 0.50 14.15 -17.91
N SER A 41 0.36 15.04 -16.92
CA SER A 41 1.46 15.73 -16.24
C SER A 41 1.46 15.49 -14.74
N CYS A 42 0.63 14.57 -14.27
CA CYS A 42 0.57 14.13 -12.88
C CYS A 42 1.27 12.79 -12.75
N ASP A 43 2.11 12.65 -11.73
CA ASP A 43 2.78 11.41 -11.38
C ASP A 43 2.01 10.71 -10.24
N TYR A 44 1.81 9.40 -10.36
CA TYR A 44 1.21 8.62 -9.29
C TYR A 44 2.23 8.40 -8.18
N ILE A 45 1.87 8.76 -6.94
CA ILE A 45 2.72 8.63 -5.76
C ILE A 45 2.25 7.49 -4.85
N GLY A 46 0.98 7.49 -4.43
CA GLY A 46 0.39 6.44 -3.59
C GLY A 46 1.07 6.28 -2.23
N ARG A 47 1.55 7.39 -1.61
CA ARG A 47 2.27 7.38 -0.33
C ARG A 47 1.57 8.22 0.72
N ASP A 48 1.76 7.84 1.98
CA ASP A 48 1.21 8.53 3.13
C ASP A 48 2.16 9.61 3.65
N TYR A 49 1.56 10.69 4.13
CA TYR A 49 2.25 11.83 4.73
C TYR A 49 1.51 12.29 5.98
N TYR A 50 2.23 12.86 6.92
CA TYR A 50 1.62 13.66 7.98
C TYR A 50 1.43 15.10 7.51
N ALA A 51 0.27 15.68 7.77
CA ALA A 51 0.05 17.11 7.63
C ALA A 51 1.06 17.87 8.51
N ASN A 52 1.74 18.90 7.96
CA ASN A 52 2.78 19.67 8.64
C ASN A 52 2.78 21.15 8.18
N GLY A 53 1.61 21.74 8.06
CA GLY A 53 1.46 23.16 7.68
C GLY A 53 1.98 24.11 8.76
N ALA A 54 2.52 25.25 8.33
CA ALA A 54 3.13 26.24 9.20
C ALA A 54 2.18 26.85 10.25
N GLU A 55 0.86 26.84 9.97
CA GLU A 55 -0.18 27.33 10.89
C GLU A 55 -0.69 26.25 11.86
N GLY A 56 -0.09 25.04 11.87
CA GLY A 56 -0.52 23.89 12.67
C GLY A 56 -1.62 23.06 12.01
N PHE A 57 -1.94 23.33 10.76
CA PHE A 57 -2.83 22.57 9.89
C PHE A 57 -2.48 22.76 8.41
N VAL A 58 -2.95 21.88 7.56
CA VAL A 58 -2.90 22.02 6.10
C VAL A 58 -4.28 22.33 5.54
N THR A 59 -4.32 23.04 4.41
CA THR A 59 -5.55 23.31 3.67
C THR A 59 -5.52 22.57 2.34
N LEU A 60 -6.56 21.82 2.04
CA LEU A 60 -6.79 21.24 0.73
C LEU A 60 -7.48 22.29 -0.16
N TRP A 61 -6.91 22.51 -1.33
CA TRP A 61 -7.38 23.49 -2.31
C TRP A 61 -8.02 22.77 -3.50
N ASP A 62 -8.97 23.41 -4.18
CA ASP A 62 -9.60 22.91 -5.39
C ASP A 62 -8.61 22.64 -6.54
N ALA A 63 -7.49 23.36 -6.56
CA ALA A 63 -6.43 23.22 -7.56
C ALA A 63 -5.09 23.69 -6.99
N PRO A 64 -3.94 23.32 -7.60
CA PRO A 64 -2.64 23.92 -7.34
C PRO A 64 -2.68 25.44 -7.51
N GLY A 65 -2.39 26.18 -6.41
CA GLY A 65 -2.51 27.64 -6.38
C GLY A 65 -3.95 28.16 -6.45
N GLY A 66 -4.93 27.30 -6.23
CA GLY A 66 -6.34 27.64 -6.16
C GLY A 66 -6.69 28.55 -4.98
N SER A 67 -7.92 29.05 -4.98
CA SER A 67 -8.43 29.97 -3.96
C SER A 67 -9.64 29.42 -3.19
N VAL A 68 -10.17 28.28 -3.58
CA VAL A 68 -11.29 27.62 -2.91
C VAL A 68 -10.74 26.53 -1.99
N ALA A 69 -10.96 26.67 -0.69
CA ALA A 69 -10.57 25.68 0.30
C ALA A 69 -11.68 24.62 0.44
N GLU A 70 -11.31 23.35 0.21
CA GLU A 70 -12.23 22.22 0.29
C GLU A 70 -12.29 21.63 1.71
N ALA A 71 -11.15 21.55 2.40
CA ALA A 71 -11.04 21.03 3.76
C ALA A 71 -9.76 21.51 4.44
N GLN A 72 -9.68 21.30 5.76
CA GLN A 72 -8.46 21.51 6.55
C GLN A 72 -8.23 20.35 7.50
N TYR A 73 -6.96 19.99 7.68
CA TYR A 73 -6.52 18.92 8.59
C TYR A 73 -5.43 19.43 9.51
N GLU A 74 -5.57 19.17 10.82
CA GLU A 74 -4.55 19.49 11.80
C GLU A 74 -3.24 18.72 11.55
N ASN A 75 -2.13 19.29 11.95
CA ASN A 75 -0.83 18.66 11.80
C ASN A 75 -0.76 17.34 12.57
N GLY A 76 -0.02 16.37 12.02
CA GLY A 76 0.00 14.99 12.50
C GLY A 76 -1.11 14.12 11.94
N THR A 77 -2.12 14.69 11.24
CA THR A 77 -3.10 13.87 10.51
C THR A 77 -2.42 13.13 9.36
N ARG A 78 -2.60 11.82 9.29
CA ARG A 78 -2.08 10.99 8.18
C ARG A 78 -2.98 11.13 6.97
N LEU A 79 -2.39 11.49 5.83
CA LEU A 79 -3.05 11.79 4.57
C LEU A 79 -2.34 11.04 3.45
N CYS A 80 -3.09 10.40 2.53
CA CYS A 80 -2.50 9.73 1.38
C CYS A 80 -2.46 10.67 0.17
N VAL A 81 -1.26 10.90 -0.37
CA VAL A 81 -1.06 11.59 -1.64
C VAL A 81 -1.10 10.55 -2.74
N TYR A 82 -2.16 10.55 -3.55
CA TYR A 82 -2.29 9.64 -4.67
C TYR A 82 -1.56 10.14 -5.91
N TRP A 83 -1.66 11.43 -6.20
CA TRP A 83 -1.08 12.03 -7.40
C TRP A 83 -0.27 13.28 -7.04
N GLN A 84 0.76 13.55 -7.80
CA GLN A 84 1.57 14.76 -7.66
C GLN A 84 1.62 15.52 -8.99
N TYR A 85 1.41 16.83 -8.91
CA TYR A 85 1.64 17.77 -10.00
C TYR A 85 2.64 18.82 -9.53
N LYS A 86 3.88 18.76 -10.03
CA LYS A 86 4.99 19.62 -9.56
C LYS A 86 5.13 19.53 -8.02
N ASP A 87 5.00 20.66 -7.34
CA ASP A 87 5.13 20.77 -5.88
C ASP A 87 3.80 20.60 -5.13
N TRP A 88 2.77 20.03 -5.77
CA TRP A 88 1.44 19.83 -5.20
C TRP A 88 1.04 18.38 -5.20
N GLY A 89 0.57 17.92 -4.05
CA GLY A 89 0.01 16.58 -3.88
C GLY A 89 -1.51 16.61 -3.93
N CYS A 90 -2.12 15.68 -4.66
CA CYS A 90 -3.56 15.45 -4.67
C CYS A 90 -3.90 14.40 -3.62
N ILE A 91 -4.73 14.79 -2.68
CA ILE A 91 -5.23 13.96 -1.58
C ILE A 91 -6.71 13.69 -1.81
N THR A 92 -7.13 12.44 -1.66
CA THR A 92 -8.53 12.06 -1.63
C THR A 92 -8.90 11.62 -0.22
N VAL A 93 -9.88 12.28 0.36
CA VAL A 93 -10.43 11.90 1.67
C VAL A 93 -11.83 11.35 1.49
N PHE A 94 -12.02 10.12 1.92
CA PHE A 94 -13.30 9.43 1.82
C PHE A 94 -14.16 9.74 3.04
N MET A 95 -15.40 10.09 2.77
CA MET A 95 -16.40 10.43 3.76
C MET A 95 -17.45 9.32 3.87
N GLU A 96 -18.31 9.41 4.86
CA GLU A 96 -19.46 8.51 4.97
C GLU A 96 -20.36 8.58 3.72
N LYS A 97 -21.03 7.47 3.43
CA LYS A 97 -21.97 7.31 2.30
C LYS A 97 -21.33 7.43 0.91
N GLY A 98 -20.02 7.08 0.79
CA GLY A 98 -19.34 7.06 -0.49
C GLY A 98 -19.03 8.43 -1.10
N LYS A 99 -19.18 9.49 -0.32
CA LYS A 99 -18.68 10.82 -0.71
C LYS A 99 -17.19 10.89 -0.47
N HIS A 100 -16.49 11.69 -1.25
CA HIS A 100 -15.07 12.00 -1.05
C HIS A 100 -14.83 13.48 -1.31
N ILE A 101 -13.73 13.97 -0.79
CA ILE A 101 -13.18 15.29 -1.09
C ILE A 101 -11.81 15.06 -1.69
N ASP A 102 -11.61 15.57 -2.89
CA ASP A 102 -10.32 15.64 -3.53
C ASP A 102 -9.78 17.05 -3.42
N GLY A 103 -8.55 17.18 -2.98
CA GLY A 103 -7.94 18.50 -2.84
C GLY A 103 -6.43 18.45 -3.01
N TRP A 104 -5.89 19.61 -3.34
CA TRP A 104 -4.47 19.80 -3.56
C TRP A 104 -3.81 20.49 -2.39
N VAL A 105 -2.64 20.01 -1.99
CA VAL A 105 -1.84 20.56 -0.90
C VAL A 105 -0.39 20.76 -1.38
N PRO A 106 0.29 21.84 -0.98
CA PRO A 106 1.73 21.96 -1.27
C PRO A 106 2.51 20.84 -0.59
N MET A 107 3.36 20.12 -1.34
CA MET A 107 4.18 19.02 -0.78
C MET A 107 5.10 19.47 0.36
N LYS A 108 5.53 20.75 0.37
CA LYS A 108 6.33 21.34 1.46
C LYS A 108 5.61 21.40 2.81
N ASP A 109 4.28 21.34 2.80
CA ASP A 109 3.42 21.35 4.00
C ASP A 109 3.07 19.93 4.46
N LEU A 110 3.78 18.93 3.93
CA LEU A 110 3.63 17.52 4.26
C LEU A 110 4.97 16.93 4.73
N TYR A 111 4.90 16.00 5.67
CA TYR A 111 6.02 15.22 6.16
C TYR A 111 5.81 13.75 5.76
N LEU A 112 6.76 13.18 5.01
CA LEU A 112 6.65 11.79 4.52
C LEU A 112 6.58 10.80 5.69
N VAL A 113 5.56 9.94 5.70
CA VAL A 113 5.51 8.80 6.61
C VAL A 113 6.48 7.74 6.09
N TYR A 114 7.33 7.24 6.98
CA TYR A 114 8.25 6.16 6.63
C TYR A 114 7.46 4.89 6.28
N ASP A 115 7.65 4.39 5.08
CA ASP A 115 6.93 3.26 4.52
C ASP A 115 7.87 2.22 3.90
N HIS A 116 7.32 1.20 3.24
CA HIS A 116 8.10 0.16 2.58
C HIS A 116 9.02 0.71 1.47
N ILE A 117 8.66 1.82 0.81
CA ILE A 117 9.50 2.46 -0.20
C ILE A 117 10.70 3.13 0.47
N SER A 118 10.46 3.87 1.57
CA SER A 118 11.54 4.46 2.37
C SER A 118 12.51 3.39 2.88
N PHE A 119 11.96 2.27 3.33
CA PHE A 119 12.76 1.14 3.78
C PHE A 119 13.59 0.52 2.64
N GLU A 120 13.02 0.40 1.45
CA GLU A 120 13.74 -0.08 0.27
C GLU A 120 14.83 0.90 -0.19
N GLU A 121 14.57 2.22 -0.12
CA GLU A 121 15.57 3.26 -0.44
C GLU A 121 16.76 3.21 0.54
N GLU A 122 16.53 2.88 1.81
CA GLU A 122 17.57 2.86 2.85
C GLU A 122 18.30 1.50 2.96
N TYR A 123 17.59 0.39 2.80
CA TYR A 123 18.11 -0.96 3.05
C TYR A 123 18.13 -1.87 1.82
N GLY A 124 17.74 -1.37 0.65
CA GLY A 124 17.57 -2.19 -0.56
C GLY A 124 18.84 -2.90 -1.04
N ASP A 125 20.03 -2.37 -0.74
CA ASP A 125 21.32 -3.00 -1.03
C ASP A 125 21.61 -4.24 -0.12
N GLN A 126 20.86 -4.38 0.97
CA GLN A 126 20.93 -5.54 1.88
C GLN A 126 19.90 -6.62 1.54
N PHE A 127 19.01 -6.36 0.58
CA PHE A 127 18.00 -7.33 0.20
C PHE A 127 18.63 -8.48 -0.60
N ARG A 128 18.16 -9.69 -0.32
CA ARG A 128 18.54 -10.90 -1.04
C ARG A 128 17.33 -11.59 -1.66
N PRO A 129 17.51 -12.38 -2.74
CA PRO A 129 16.42 -13.16 -3.32
C PRO A 129 15.86 -14.16 -2.31
N TYR A 130 14.55 -14.38 -2.35
CA TYR A 130 13.90 -15.46 -1.61
C TYR A 130 14.24 -16.82 -2.23
N ASN A 131 14.57 -17.82 -1.39
CA ASN A 131 14.96 -19.17 -1.81
C ASN A 131 14.07 -20.27 -1.19
N GLY A 132 12.88 -19.94 -0.76
CA GLY A 132 11.94 -20.90 -0.18
C GLY A 132 12.06 -21.07 1.34
N GLU A 133 12.67 -20.12 2.05
CA GLU A 133 12.90 -20.19 3.51
C GLU A 133 11.61 -20.34 4.32
N PHE A 134 10.48 -19.80 3.84
CA PHE A 134 9.20 -19.97 4.52
C PHE A 134 8.70 -21.42 4.54
N ALA A 135 9.19 -22.26 3.63
CA ALA A 135 8.84 -23.69 3.62
C ALA A 135 9.32 -24.45 4.87
N ASP A 136 10.37 -23.92 5.52
CA ASP A 136 10.96 -24.49 6.72
C ASP A 136 10.33 -23.94 8.02
N CYS A 137 9.43 -22.96 7.94
CA CYS A 137 8.70 -22.42 9.09
C CYS A 137 7.70 -23.44 9.64
N ASP A 138 7.66 -23.57 10.97
CA ASP A 138 6.71 -24.44 11.67
C ASP A 138 5.35 -23.74 11.85
N VAL A 139 4.69 -23.47 10.72
CA VAL A 139 3.34 -22.86 10.68
C VAL A 139 2.37 -23.77 9.96
N GLN A 140 1.12 -23.76 10.43
CA GLN A 140 0.05 -24.61 9.93
C GLN A 140 -1.24 -23.82 9.68
N VAL A 141 -2.19 -24.46 9.00
CA VAL A 141 -3.52 -23.89 8.77
C VAL A 141 -4.19 -23.61 10.11
N GLY A 142 -4.68 -22.38 10.27
CA GLY A 142 -5.33 -21.87 11.47
C GLY A 142 -4.42 -21.02 12.36
N ASP A 143 -3.10 -21.03 12.13
CA ASP A 143 -2.19 -20.12 12.81
C ASP A 143 -2.43 -18.67 12.37
N GLU A 144 -2.22 -17.73 13.26
CA GLU A 144 -2.23 -16.31 12.99
C GLU A 144 -0.80 -15.83 12.75
N ILE A 145 -0.57 -15.16 11.62
CA ILE A 145 0.70 -14.53 11.29
C ILE A 145 0.54 -13.01 11.23
N TRP A 146 1.60 -12.30 11.57
CA TRP A 146 1.61 -10.85 11.61
C TRP A 146 2.30 -10.25 10.39
N LEU A 147 1.71 -9.16 9.90
CA LEU A 147 2.13 -8.45 8.69
C LEU A 147 2.60 -7.04 9.10
N TRP A 148 3.79 -6.68 8.66
CA TRP A 148 4.48 -5.45 9.05
C TRP A 148 4.63 -4.52 7.84
N GLU A 149 4.48 -3.22 8.03
CA GLU A 149 4.78 -2.26 6.97
C GLU A 149 6.28 -2.26 6.63
N THR A 150 7.10 -2.29 7.67
CA THR A 150 8.55 -2.55 7.59
C THR A 150 9.02 -3.32 8.82
N PRO A 151 10.16 -4.01 8.78
CA PRO A 151 10.77 -4.67 9.94
C PRO A 151 11.11 -3.71 11.10
N LEU A 152 11.17 -2.40 10.82
CA LEU A 152 11.47 -1.36 11.82
C LEU A 152 10.26 -0.87 12.61
N ASN A 153 9.02 -1.16 12.18
CA ASN A 153 7.82 -0.76 12.91
C ASN A 153 7.76 -1.45 14.28
N GLY A 154 7.31 -0.72 15.29
CA GLY A 154 7.12 -1.27 16.64
C GLY A 154 5.91 -2.17 16.78
N GLU A 155 4.92 -1.99 15.90
CA GLU A 155 3.66 -2.74 15.90
C GLU A 155 3.37 -3.28 14.49
N PRO A 156 2.75 -4.48 14.37
CA PRO A 156 2.31 -4.99 13.10
C PRO A 156 1.19 -4.11 12.51
N LYS A 157 1.13 -4.06 11.18
CA LYS A 157 0.09 -3.33 10.47
C LYS A 157 -1.22 -4.10 10.41
N ASP A 158 -1.14 -5.44 10.31
CA ASP A 158 -2.29 -6.33 10.17
C ASP A 158 -1.92 -7.75 10.63
N SER A 159 -2.92 -8.62 10.69
CA SER A 159 -2.72 -10.05 10.90
C SER A 159 -3.59 -10.87 9.95
N VAL A 160 -3.18 -12.08 9.67
CA VAL A 160 -3.95 -13.01 8.84
C VAL A 160 -3.95 -14.42 9.45
N SER A 161 -5.14 -15.02 9.57
CA SER A 161 -5.25 -16.43 9.92
C SER A 161 -4.96 -17.27 8.69
N LEU A 162 -3.97 -18.17 8.78
CA LEU A 162 -3.52 -18.99 7.66
C LEU A 162 -4.60 -19.97 7.20
N THR A 163 -5.10 -19.80 6.01
CA THR A 163 -5.85 -20.82 5.29
C THR A 163 -4.91 -21.75 4.53
N ALA A 164 -5.43 -22.87 4.01
CA ALA A 164 -4.64 -23.76 3.16
C ALA A 164 -4.08 -23.02 1.93
N ASP A 165 -4.88 -22.11 1.34
CA ASP A 165 -4.50 -21.33 0.16
C ASP A 165 -3.41 -20.30 0.50
N TYR A 166 -3.49 -19.64 1.66
CA TYR A 166 -2.46 -18.69 2.11
C TYR A 166 -1.14 -19.40 2.41
N LEU A 167 -1.20 -20.52 3.12
CA LEU A 167 -0.01 -21.29 3.45
C LEU A 167 0.67 -21.83 2.19
N ASP A 168 -0.10 -22.34 1.24
CA ASP A 168 0.41 -22.80 -0.05
C ASP A 168 1.07 -21.67 -0.84
N ALA A 169 0.43 -20.51 -0.89
CA ALA A 169 0.93 -19.31 -1.54
C ALA A 169 2.28 -18.84 -0.97
N LEU A 170 2.43 -18.86 0.35
CA LEU A 170 3.68 -18.46 1.01
C LEU A 170 4.80 -19.48 0.79
N LYS A 171 4.47 -20.77 0.72
CA LYS A 171 5.43 -21.87 0.48
C LYS A 171 5.82 -22.07 -0.99
N GLY A 172 5.34 -21.24 -1.91
CA GLY A 172 5.66 -21.35 -3.34
C GLY A 172 4.70 -22.23 -4.12
N GLY A 173 3.40 -22.19 -3.77
CA GLY A 173 2.32 -22.97 -4.33
C GLY A 173 2.13 -22.87 -5.84
N TRP A 174 1.04 -22.81 -6.42
CA TRP A 174 0.46 -23.02 -7.76
C TRP A 174 1.40 -23.00 -8.99
N ASP A 175 2.53 -22.27 -8.99
CA ASP A 175 3.50 -22.23 -10.10
C ASP A 175 4.97 -22.22 -9.62
N ASN A 176 5.27 -22.66 -8.40
CA ASN A 176 6.55 -22.53 -7.71
C ASN A 176 7.01 -21.07 -7.47
N ASP A 177 6.11 -20.12 -7.56
CA ASP A 177 6.35 -18.71 -7.25
C ASP A 177 5.72 -18.38 -5.90
N SER A 178 6.54 -18.19 -4.89
CA SER A 178 6.07 -17.66 -3.60
C SER A 178 5.65 -16.20 -3.73
N TYR A 179 4.64 -15.80 -2.96
CA TYR A 179 4.30 -14.37 -2.81
C TYR A 179 5.39 -13.59 -2.07
N ILE A 180 6.33 -14.26 -1.43
CA ILE A 180 7.55 -13.64 -0.88
C ILE A 180 8.54 -13.45 -2.03
N SER A 181 8.93 -12.21 -2.30
CA SER A 181 9.78 -11.87 -3.44
C SER A 181 11.23 -11.59 -3.07
N LYS A 182 11.48 -11.09 -1.88
CA LYS A 182 12.83 -10.75 -1.38
C LYS A 182 12.89 -10.88 0.14
N LEU A 183 14.11 -10.90 0.65
CA LEU A 183 14.42 -11.06 2.07
C LEU A 183 15.26 -9.90 2.57
N TYR A 184 15.09 -9.60 3.84
CA TYR A 184 15.95 -8.72 4.63
C TYR A 184 16.32 -9.41 5.94
N THR A 185 17.60 -9.35 6.34
CA THR A 185 18.06 -9.85 7.62
C THR A 185 18.29 -8.66 8.55
N ASP A 186 17.60 -8.62 9.68
CA ASP A 186 17.71 -7.52 10.65
C ASP A 186 19.00 -7.60 11.49
N GLU A 187 19.24 -6.59 12.33
CA GLU A 187 20.41 -6.50 13.22
C GLU A 187 20.50 -7.66 14.23
N ASN A 188 19.40 -8.34 14.51
CA ASN A 188 19.34 -9.51 15.38
C ASN A 188 19.59 -10.81 14.61
N GLY A 189 19.82 -10.74 13.31
CA GLY A 189 20.02 -11.90 12.44
C GLY A 189 18.74 -12.62 12.06
N ARG A 190 17.57 -12.00 12.24
CA ARG A 190 16.26 -12.57 11.89
C ARG A 190 15.90 -12.25 10.46
N ASP A 191 15.33 -13.21 9.76
CA ASP A 191 14.96 -13.07 8.35
C ASP A 191 13.50 -12.61 8.20
N TRP A 192 13.35 -11.56 7.41
CA TRP A 192 12.06 -10.96 7.04
C TRP A 192 11.79 -11.17 5.56
N GLY A 193 10.61 -11.71 5.23
CA GLY A 193 10.17 -11.91 3.85
C GLY A 193 9.24 -10.79 3.39
N PHE A 194 9.50 -10.21 2.22
CA PHE A 194 8.65 -9.18 1.63
C PHE A 194 7.55 -9.81 0.78
N VAL A 195 6.32 -9.56 1.17
CA VAL A 195 5.10 -9.96 0.44
C VAL A 195 4.70 -8.81 -0.46
N SER A 196 5.00 -8.91 -1.76
CA SER A 196 4.64 -7.87 -2.74
C SER A 196 3.12 -7.83 -2.99
N TYR A 197 2.49 -8.99 -3.05
CA TYR A 197 1.04 -9.13 -3.14
C TYR A 197 0.62 -10.54 -2.70
N MET A 198 -0.35 -10.60 -1.79
CA MET A 198 -0.99 -11.85 -1.39
C MET A 198 -2.47 -11.57 -1.10
N PHE A 199 -3.35 -11.89 -2.05
CA PHE A 199 -4.79 -11.61 -2.00
C PHE A 199 -5.10 -10.12 -1.78
N ALA A 200 -5.50 -9.70 -0.58
CA ALA A 200 -5.75 -8.30 -0.23
C ALA A 200 -4.54 -7.61 0.43
N TYR A 201 -3.50 -8.38 0.75
CA TYR A 201 -2.29 -7.87 1.42
C TYR A 201 -1.22 -7.60 0.39
N ARG A 202 -0.56 -6.45 0.49
CA ARG A 202 0.54 -6.07 -0.38
C ARG A 202 1.53 -5.16 0.32
N ASP A 203 2.77 -5.20 -0.18
CA ASP A 203 3.86 -4.35 0.28
C ASP A 203 4.08 -4.44 1.79
N LEU A 204 4.07 -5.69 2.31
CA LEU A 204 4.20 -6.01 3.73
C LEU A 204 5.32 -6.99 3.97
N TRP A 205 5.79 -7.06 5.20
CA TRP A 205 6.84 -7.95 5.65
C TRP A 205 6.30 -8.99 6.64
N ILE A 206 6.87 -10.19 6.60
CA ILE A 206 6.61 -11.29 7.54
C ILE A 206 7.93 -11.69 8.16
N LEU A 207 7.98 -11.83 9.49
CA LEU A 207 9.11 -12.44 10.15
C LEU A 207 9.10 -13.96 9.86
N LEU A 208 10.12 -14.47 9.17
CA LEU A 208 10.16 -15.89 8.74
C LEU A 208 10.48 -16.83 9.88
N ASP A 209 11.36 -16.44 10.80
CA ASP A 209 11.77 -17.29 11.93
C ASP A 209 10.61 -17.57 12.90
N ASN A 210 9.71 -16.61 13.08
CA ASN A 210 8.52 -16.75 13.93
C ASN A 210 7.38 -15.84 13.46
N PRO A 211 6.62 -16.22 12.43
CA PRO A 211 5.56 -15.38 11.86
C PRO A 211 4.42 -15.03 12.84
N ALA A 212 4.29 -15.79 13.93
CA ALA A 212 3.26 -15.54 14.97
C ALA A 212 3.71 -14.52 16.04
N ASP A 213 4.92 -13.99 15.96
CA ASP A 213 5.45 -13.02 16.94
C ASP A 213 4.96 -11.59 16.63
N ALA A 214 3.93 -11.13 17.36
CA ALA A 214 3.40 -9.77 17.24
C ALA A 214 4.34 -8.68 17.80
N GLU A 215 5.37 -9.05 18.56
CA GLU A 215 6.30 -8.11 19.21
C GLU A 215 7.66 -8.05 18.50
N ALA A 216 7.75 -8.67 17.33
CA ALA A 216 9.00 -8.80 16.59
C ALA A 216 9.60 -7.47 16.10
N GLY A 217 8.79 -6.44 15.92
CA GLY A 217 9.25 -5.16 15.34
C GLY A 217 10.28 -4.43 16.20
N ALA A 218 11.16 -3.69 15.52
CA ALA A 218 12.25 -2.97 16.20
C ALA A 218 11.80 -1.72 16.95
N GLY A 219 10.61 -1.17 16.64
CA GLY A 219 10.07 0.03 17.28
C GLY A 219 10.83 1.32 16.97
N ALA A 220 11.60 1.34 15.87
CA ALA A 220 12.49 2.45 15.52
C ALA A 220 11.78 3.63 14.85
N ILE A 221 10.65 3.40 14.15
CA ILE A 221 9.95 4.45 13.40
C ILE A 221 9.07 5.28 14.36
N PRO A 222 9.29 6.59 14.45
CA PRO A 222 8.47 7.45 15.28
C PRO A 222 7.10 7.72 14.65
N ASP A 223 6.06 7.72 15.47
CA ASP A 223 4.73 8.19 15.11
C ASP A 223 4.63 9.72 15.12
N ALA A 224 3.47 10.27 14.68
CA ALA A 224 3.27 11.72 14.64
C ALA A 224 3.46 12.40 16.02
N GLU A 225 3.08 11.75 17.12
CA GLU A 225 3.20 12.32 18.47
C GLU A 225 4.67 12.47 18.86
N LYS A 226 5.49 11.45 18.56
CA LYS A 226 6.95 11.50 18.82
C LYS A 226 7.64 12.53 17.94
N LEU A 227 7.24 12.64 16.66
CA LEU A 227 7.78 13.66 15.75
C LEU A 227 7.41 15.08 16.21
N ILE A 228 6.19 15.31 16.69
CA ILE A 228 5.76 16.59 17.27
C ILE A 228 6.58 16.89 18.55
N ALA A 229 6.76 15.89 19.41
CA ALA A 229 7.54 16.06 20.64
C ALA A 229 9.02 16.33 20.35
N ALA A 230 9.58 15.79 19.28
CA ALA A 230 10.94 16.04 18.82
C ALA A 230 11.09 17.38 18.08
N GLY A 231 9.99 18.05 17.72
CA GLY A 231 9.98 19.30 16.96
C GLY A 231 10.21 19.11 15.44
N GLU A 232 10.08 17.89 14.95
CA GLU A 232 10.17 17.57 13.52
C GLU A 232 8.84 17.84 12.80
N LEU A 233 7.73 17.68 13.51
CA LEU A 233 6.40 18.14 13.08
C LEU A 233 5.98 19.36 13.92
N ILE A 234 5.35 20.31 13.26
CA ILE A 234 4.77 21.49 13.91
C ILE A 234 3.54 21.03 14.71
N ALA A 235 3.42 21.50 15.95
CA ALA A 235 2.29 21.14 16.81
C ALA A 235 0.93 21.46 16.15
N PRO A 236 -0.07 20.57 16.30
CA PRO A 236 -1.38 20.77 15.69
C PRO A 236 -2.10 21.98 16.27
N GLN A 237 -2.91 22.62 15.44
CA GLN A 237 -3.84 23.68 15.84
C GLN A 237 -5.20 23.39 15.25
N THR A 238 -6.27 23.86 15.91
CA THR A 238 -7.63 23.63 15.44
C THR A 238 -7.83 24.26 14.07
N PRO A 239 -8.22 23.48 13.04
CA PRO A 239 -8.54 24.00 11.72
C PRO A 239 -9.66 25.03 11.73
N LYS A 240 -9.60 26.01 10.83
CA LYS A 240 -10.63 27.03 10.68
C LYS A 240 -11.86 26.52 9.95
N LEU A 241 -11.67 25.55 9.06
CA LEU A 241 -12.73 24.80 8.38
C LEU A 241 -12.93 23.46 9.09
N PRO A 242 -14.15 22.90 9.12
CA PRO A 242 -14.35 21.58 9.65
C PRO A 242 -13.51 20.58 8.81
N ALA A 243 -12.75 19.73 9.50
CA ALA A 243 -12.11 18.61 8.85
C ALA A 243 -13.17 17.68 8.25
N ALA A 244 -12.94 17.16 7.05
CA ALA A 244 -13.79 16.11 6.52
C ALA A 244 -13.68 14.88 7.42
N SER A 245 -14.80 14.23 7.72
CA SER A 245 -14.77 13.01 8.54
C SER A 245 -14.06 11.90 7.77
N TYR A 246 -12.94 11.44 8.29
CA TYR A 246 -12.18 10.32 7.72
C TYR A 246 -12.79 9.00 8.18
N THR A 247 -13.25 8.18 7.25
CA THR A 247 -13.62 6.79 7.51
C THR A 247 -12.52 5.90 6.95
N PRO A 248 -11.68 5.26 7.79
CA PRO A 248 -10.62 4.42 7.29
C PRO A 248 -11.18 3.24 6.49
N TYR A 249 -10.54 2.93 5.37
CA TYR A 249 -10.95 1.93 4.36
C TYR A 249 -10.98 0.48 4.82
N PHE A 250 -10.80 0.17 6.09
CA PHE A 250 -10.82 -1.20 6.59
C PHE A 250 -12.11 -2.00 6.31
N LEU A 251 -13.17 -1.33 5.82
CA LEU A 251 -14.44 -1.99 5.48
C LEU A 251 -14.60 -2.45 4.02
N VAL A 252 -13.77 -1.97 3.09
CA VAL A 252 -13.98 -2.30 1.66
C VAL A 252 -13.40 -3.66 1.28
N GLY A 253 -12.30 -4.08 1.89
CA GLY A 253 -11.73 -5.43 1.67
C GLY A 253 -12.69 -6.55 2.10
N GLY A 254 -13.37 -6.40 3.23
CA GLY A 254 -14.32 -7.39 3.74
C GLY A 254 -15.56 -7.59 2.86
N VAL A 255 -16.07 -6.53 2.23
CA VAL A 255 -17.27 -6.61 1.36
C VAL A 255 -16.95 -7.30 0.04
N ALA A 256 -15.78 -7.04 -0.54
CA ALA A 256 -15.37 -7.69 -1.79
C ALA A 256 -15.19 -9.21 -1.62
N VAL A 257 -14.59 -9.65 -0.51
CA VAL A 257 -14.41 -11.08 -0.21
C VAL A 257 -15.76 -11.78 0.04
N VAL A 258 -16.68 -11.14 0.77
CA VAL A 258 -18.02 -11.69 1.00
C VAL A 258 -18.82 -11.78 -0.31
N THR A 259 -18.71 -10.78 -1.20
CA THR A 259 -19.40 -10.76 -2.47
C THR A 259 -18.85 -11.83 -3.42
N ALA A 260 -17.53 -12.01 -3.50
CA ALA A 260 -16.90 -13.08 -4.27
C ALA A 260 -17.29 -14.47 -3.74
N GLY A 261 -17.27 -14.67 -2.42
CA GLY A 261 -17.70 -15.92 -1.78
C GLY A 261 -19.16 -16.26 -2.04
N LEU A 262 -20.07 -15.28 -2.04
CA LEU A 262 -21.48 -15.49 -2.38
C LEU A 262 -21.67 -15.82 -3.85
N ILE A 263 -20.96 -15.20 -4.77
CA ILE A 263 -20.99 -15.51 -6.20
C ILE A 263 -20.53 -16.95 -6.45
N PHE A 264 -19.42 -17.38 -5.86
CA PHE A 264 -18.93 -18.76 -5.94
C PHE A 264 -19.93 -19.77 -5.35
N TRP A 265 -20.54 -19.46 -4.21
CA TRP A 265 -21.53 -20.32 -3.58
C TRP A 265 -22.81 -20.51 -4.43
N PHE A 266 -23.30 -19.40 -5.04
CA PHE A 266 -24.46 -19.47 -5.95
C PHE A 266 -24.15 -20.22 -7.27
N TYR A 267 -22.97 -20.00 -7.86
CA TYR A 267 -22.55 -20.70 -9.07
C TYR A 267 -22.25 -22.19 -8.83
N GLY A 268 -21.70 -22.56 -7.67
CA GLY A 268 -21.43 -23.94 -7.29
C GLY A 268 -22.71 -24.77 -7.05
N LYS A 269 -23.76 -24.17 -6.50
CA LYS A 269 -25.05 -24.83 -6.31
C LYS A 269 -25.86 -25.09 -7.60
N GLY A 270 -25.65 -24.23 -8.62
CA GLY A 270 -26.34 -24.36 -9.90
C GLY A 270 -25.91 -25.57 -10.73
N ARG A 271 -24.70 -26.10 -10.54
CA ARG A 271 -24.16 -27.24 -11.29
C ARG A 271 -24.59 -28.62 -10.79
N LYS A 272 -25.07 -28.73 -9.53
CA LYS A 272 -25.51 -30.04 -8.96
C LYS A 272 -26.96 -30.44 -9.26
N LYS A 273 -27.70 -29.68 -10.07
CA LYS A 273 -29.08 -30.02 -10.47
C LYS A 273 -29.24 -30.43 -11.94
N ARG A 274 -28.15 -30.75 -12.64
CA ARG A 274 -28.19 -31.29 -14.03
C ARG A 274 -27.24 -32.48 -14.16
N ALA A 275 -27.42 -33.48 -13.33
CA ALA A 275 -26.93 -34.84 -13.52
C ALA A 275 -28.02 -35.81 -13.10
#